data_72027cc4956999932468da3b5c0cc9e7
#
_entry.id   72027cc4956999932468da3b5c0cc9e7
#
_cell.length_a   1.000
_cell.length_b   1.000
_cell.length_c   1.000
_cell.angle_alpha   90.00
_cell.angle_beta   90.00
_cell.angle_gamma   90.00
#
_symmetry.space_group_name_H-M   'P 1'
#
loop_
_entity.id
_entity.type
_entity.pdbx_description
1 polymer ?
#
loop_
_entity_poly.entity_id
_entity_poly.type
_entity_poly.pdbx_seq_one_letter_code
_entity_poly.pdbx_strand_id
1 'polypeptide(L)'
;MTFVSHVVLMKARADLSAADREAFVAAFERAAREIPSVRGVRVGRRVTHGAGYEEAAADAADYLAIIDFDDVAGLQAYLRHPAHEALGALFGRLLGSGIAYDFEVGGIEALRAGGFLQAE
;
A
#
# COMPACT_ATOMS: atom_id res chain seq x y z
N MET A 1 14.72 14.66 6.24
CA MET A 1 13.92 13.71 7.02
C MET A 1 13.23 12.73 6.10
N THR A 2 13.19 11.49 6.52
CA THR A 2 12.54 10.42 5.76
C THR A 2 11.54 9.69 6.64
N PHE A 3 10.64 8.99 6.00
CA PHE A 3 9.69 8.09 6.66
C PHE A 3 9.54 6.84 5.78
N VAL A 4 8.77 5.86 6.21
CA VAL A 4 8.59 4.62 5.46
C VAL A 4 7.15 4.53 4.97
N SER A 5 6.99 4.23 3.69
CA SER A 5 5.68 4.00 3.09
C SER A 5 5.57 2.56 2.61
N HIS A 6 4.51 1.90 3.07
CA HIS A 6 4.10 0.57 2.61
C HIS A 6 3.09 0.78 1.49
N VAL A 7 3.47 0.42 0.27
CA VAL A 7 2.66 0.65 -0.93
C VAL A 7 2.12 -0.67 -1.44
N VAL A 8 0.80 -0.77 -1.51
CA VAL A 8 0.14 -1.98 -1.99
C VAL A 8 -0.62 -1.64 -3.26
N LEU A 9 -0.28 -2.33 -4.33
CA LEU A 9 -0.99 -2.23 -5.62
C LEU A 9 -1.89 -3.44 -5.73
N MET A 10 -3.18 -3.22 -6.01
CA MET A 10 -4.20 -4.26 -5.94
C MET A 10 -5.05 -4.31 -7.19
N LYS A 11 -5.45 -5.53 -7.53
CA LYS A 11 -6.43 -5.77 -8.58
C LYS A 11 -7.63 -6.49 -7.95
N ALA A 12 -8.81 -5.89 -8.05
CA ALA A 12 -10.02 -6.46 -7.50
C ALA A 12 -10.50 -7.66 -8.34
N ARG A 13 -11.12 -8.63 -7.68
CA ARG A 13 -11.80 -9.71 -8.38
C ARG A 13 -13.09 -9.18 -8.99
N ALA A 14 -13.42 -9.66 -10.20
CA ALA A 14 -14.62 -9.23 -10.89
C ALA A 14 -15.91 -9.63 -10.17
N ASP A 15 -15.85 -10.71 -9.40
CA ASP A 15 -17.02 -11.28 -8.68
C ASP A 15 -17.11 -10.84 -7.21
N LEU A 16 -16.41 -9.77 -6.84
CA LEU A 16 -16.41 -9.28 -5.47
C LEU A 16 -17.80 -8.76 -5.08
N SER A 17 -18.41 -9.38 -4.08
CA SER A 17 -19.75 -8.97 -3.61
C SER A 17 -19.66 -7.69 -2.77
N ALA A 18 -20.80 -7.03 -2.58
CA ALA A 18 -20.88 -5.86 -1.71
C ALA A 18 -20.52 -6.22 -0.26
N ALA A 19 -20.93 -7.41 0.22
CA ALA A 19 -20.59 -7.88 1.56
C ALA A 19 -19.08 -8.11 1.71
N ASP A 20 -18.46 -8.71 0.72
CA ASP A 20 -17.00 -8.95 0.72
C ASP A 20 -16.22 -7.63 0.72
N ARG A 21 -16.66 -6.68 -0.10
CA ARG A 21 -16.07 -5.36 -0.15
C ARG A 21 -16.13 -4.67 1.20
N GLU A 22 -17.29 -4.71 1.84
CA GLU A 22 -17.49 -4.11 3.16
C GLU A 22 -16.63 -4.79 4.22
N ALA A 23 -16.49 -6.11 4.17
CA ALA A 23 -15.64 -6.85 5.10
C ALA A 23 -14.17 -6.41 4.96
N PHE A 24 -13.70 -6.22 3.73
CA PHE A 24 -12.34 -5.77 3.46
C PHE A 24 -12.12 -4.34 3.97
N VAL A 25 -13.05 -3.43 3.68
CA VAL A 25 -12.97 -2.03 4.13
C VAL A 25 -12.96 -1.97 5.66
N ALA A 26 -13.84 -2.72 6.32
CA ALA A 26 -13.89 -2.74 7.78
C ALA A 26 -12.58 -3.27 8.40
N ALA A 27 -12.01 -4.31 7.82
CA ALA A 27 -10.72 -4.85 8.29
C ALA A 27 -9.59 -3.85 8.10
N PHE A 28 -9.59 -3.11 6.99
CA PHE A 28 -8.60 -2.08 6.71
C PHE A 28 -8.74 -0.91 7.71
N GLU A 29 -9.96 -0.45 7.92
CA GLU A 29 -10.22 0.62 8.90
C GLU A 29 -9.79 0.21 10.30
N ARG A 30 -10.05 -1.04 10.68
CA ARG A 30 -9.61 -1.58 11.96
C ARG A 30 -8.08 -1.54 12.09
N ALA A 31 -7.37 -2.01 11.07
CA ALA A 31 -5.90 -1.99 11.06
C ALA A 31 -5.37 -0.57 11.17
N ALA A 32 -5.93 0.37 10.41
CA ALA A 32 -5.53 1.76 10.44
C ALA A 32 -5.75 2.41 11.80
N ARG A 33 -6.83 2.04 12.48
CA ARG A 33 -7.21 2.64 13.77
C ARG A 33 -6.50 2.00 14.94
N GLU A 34 -6.36 0.68 14.95
CA GLU A 34 -5.87 -0.06 16.12
C GLU A 34 -4.35 -0.19 16.19
N ILE A 35 -3.65 -0.08 15.06
CA ILE A 35 -2.20 -0.26 15.04
C ILE A 35 -1.51 1.06 15.33
N PRO A 36 -0.85 1.19 16.50
CA PRO A 36 -0.33 2.49 16.94
C PRO A 36 0.76 3.09 16.06
N SER A 37 1.50 2.26 15.31
CA SER A 37 2.60 2.73 14.47
C SER A 37 2.15 3.38 13.17
N VAL A 38 0.88 3.24 12.79
CA VAL A 38 0.35 3.84 11.56
C VAL A 38 0.27 5.36 11.73
N ARG A 39 0.89 6.11 10.80
CA ARG A 39 0.89 7.58 10.80
C ARG A 39 -0.06 8.17 9.78
N GLY A 40 -0.36 7.46 8.73
CA GLY A 40 -1.28 7.94 7.71
C GLY A 40 -1.66 6.81 6.78
N VAL A 41 -2.85 6.93 6.17
CA VAL A 41 -3.35 5.99 5.19
C VAL A 41 -3.97 6.76 4.05
N ARG A 42 -3.58 6.43 2.84
CA ARG A 42 -4.17 6.98 1.63
C ARG A 42 -4.52 5.83 0.69
N VAL A 43 -5.61 5.98 -0.01
CA VAL A 43 -6.04 4.99 -0.99
C VAL A 43 -6.34 5.69 -2.30
N GLY A 44 -6.21 4.96 -3.40
CA GLY A 44 -6.43 5.53 -4.70
C GLY A 44 -6.97 4.52 -5.69
N ARG A 45 -7.52 5.05 -6.76
CA ARG A 45 -8.02 4.29 -7.90
C ARG A 45 -7.25 4.74 -9.13
N ARG A 46 -6.88 3.78 -9.98
CA ARG A 46 -6.13 4.09 -11.19
C ARG A 46 -6.91 5.05 -12.07
N VAL A 47 -6.21 6.04 -12.58
CA VAL A 47 -6.73 6.99 -13.57
C VAL A 47 -5.98 6.77 -14.88
N THR A 48 -6.73 6.64 -15.98
CA THR A 48 -6.15 6.60 -17.31
C THR A 48 -6.62 7.84 -18.08
N HIS A 49 -5.72 8.41 -18.90
CA HIS A 49 -6.01 9.69 -19.56
C HIS A 49 -5.35 9.81 -20.95
N GLY A 50 -4.90 8.68 -21.52
CA GLY A 50 -4.34 8.65 -22.87
C GLY A 50 -2.83 8.81 -22.95
N ALA A 51 -2.13 8.78 -21.80
CA ALA A 51 -0.67 8.85 -21.82
C ALA A 51 -0.06 7.55 -22.36
N GLY A 52 1.02 7.68 -23.14
CA GLY A 52 1.66 6.53 -23.79
C GLY A 52 2.16 5.48 -22.81
N TYR A 53 2.61 5.89 -21.62
CA TYR A 53 3.13 4.94 -20.61
C TYR A 53 2.05 4.02 -20.05
N GLU A 54 0.78 4.31 -20.25
CA GLU A 54 -0.31 3.48 -19.73
C GLU A 54 -0.33 2.09 -20.36
N GLU A 55 0.11 1.97 -21.59
CA GLU A 55 0.16 0.69 -22.31
C GLU A 55 1.13 -0.29 -21.67
N ALA A 56 2.24 0.21 -21.11
CA ALA A 56 3.27 -0.61 -20.49
C ALA A 56 2.79 -1.31 -19.22
N ALA A 57 1.72 -0.80 -18.59
CA ALA A 57 1.19 -1.32 -17.33
C ALA A 57 -0.33 -1.51 -17.41
N ALA A 58 -0.84 -1.95 -18.55
CA ALA A 58 -2.27 -2.03 -18.81
C ALA A 58 -3.04 -2.82 -17.75
N ASP A 59 -2.47 -3.91 -17.24
CA ASP A 59 -3.14 -4.80 -16.29
C ASP A 59 -2.46 -4.87 -14.92
N ALA A 60 -1.63 -3.87 -14.58
CA ALA A 60 -0.83 -3.96 -13.38
C ALA A 60 -1.64 -3.85 -12.08
N ALA A 61 -2.53 -2.86 -11.99
CA ALA A 61 -3.34 -2.65 -10.79
C ALA A 61 -4.48 -1.69 -11.08
N ASP A 62 -5.56 -1.85 -10.29
CA ASP A 62 -6.70 -0.93 -10.34
C ASP A 62 -6.71 0.01 -9.14
N TYR A 63 -6.13 -0.41 -8.02
CA TYR A 63 -6.19 0.31 -6.75
C TYR A 63 -4.83 0.37 -6.09
N LEU A 64 -4.69 1.36 -5.22
CA LEU A 64 -3.46 1.64 -4.48
C LEU A 64 -3.83 1.90 -3.02
N ALA A 65 -3.04 1.36 -2.12
CA ALA A 65 -3.06 1.77 -0.72
C ALA A 65 -1.65 2.17 -0.30
N ILE A 66 -1.54 3.25 0.45
CA ILE A 66 -0.26 3.73 1.00
C ILE A 66 -0.44 3.90 2.50
N ILE A 67 0.37 3.19 3.27
CA ILE A 67 0.37 3.29 4.72
C ILE A 67 1.73 3.82 5.15
N ASP A 68 1.75 4.91 5.91
CA ASP A 68 2.97 5.59 6.32
C ASP A 68 3.34 5.28 7.77
N PHE A 69 4.63 5.13 8.03
CA PHE A 69 5.23 4.87 9.33
C PHE A 69 6.44 5.78 9.53
N ASP A 70 6.81 6.02 10.77
CA ASP A 70 8.00 6.81 11.07
C ASP A 70 9.28 6.12 10.59
N ASP A 71 9.33 4.79 10.70
CA ASP A 71 10.52 4.00 10.42
C ASP A 71 10.15 2.54 10.10
N VAL A 72 11.18 1.75 9.80
CA VAL A 72 11.01 0.32 9.49
C VAL A 72 10.45 -0.44 10.69
N ALA A 73 10.83 -0.07 11.92
CA ALA A 73 10.30 -0.74 13.11
C ALA A 73 8.78 -0.58 13.20
N GLY A 74 8.25 0.59 12.85
CA GLY A 74 6.82 0.83 12.80
C GLY A 74 6.11 -0.02 11.76
N LEU A 75 6.70 -0.17 10.58
CA LEU A 75 6.20 -1.05 9.54
C LEU A 75 6.19 -2.51 10.02
N GLN A 76 7.27 -2.96 10.62
CA GLN A 76 7.37 -4.34 11.12
C GLN A 76 6.33 -4.62 12.21
N ALA A 77 6.10 -3.67 13.10
CA ALA A 77 5.05 -3.79 14.13
C ALA A 77 3.65 -3.91 13.50
N TYR A 78 3.40 -3.13 12.44
CA TYR A 78 2.16 -3.20 11.69
C TYR A 78 1.96 -4.59 11.07
N LEU A 79 2.98 -5.12 10.41
CA LEU A 79 2.88 -6.41 9.73
C LEU A 79 2.62 -7.58 10.70
N ARG A 80 3.08 -7.46 11.95
CA ARG A 80 2.91 -8.50 12.97
C ARG A 80 1.63 -8.35 13.79
N HIS A 81 0.94 -7.22 13.66
CA HIS A 81 -0.24 -6.95 14.47
C HIS A 81 -1.41 -7.86 14.06
N PRO A 82 -2.21 -8.38 15.02
CA PRO A 82 -3.37 -9.22 14.70
C PRO A 82 -4.36 -8.59 13.75
N ALA A 83 -4.56 -7.27 13.82
CA ALA A 83 -5.45 -6.55 12.90
C ALA A 83 -4.94 -6.61 11.46
N HIS A 84 -3.62 -6.56 11.26
CA HIS A 84 -3.03 -6.72 9.93
C HIS A 84 -3.12 -8.18 9.44
N GLU A 85 -2.94 -9.14 10.33
CA GLU A 85 -3.08 -10.56 9.96
C GLU A 85 -4.50 -10.85 9.45
N ALA A 86 -5.52 -10.29 10.11
CA ALA A 86 -6.91 -10.42 9.68
C ALA A 86 -7.15 -9.77 8.32
N LEU A 87 -6.58 -8.57 8.11
CA LEU A 87 -6.64 -7.89 6.82
C LEU A 87 -5.96 -8.70 5.73
N GLY A 88 -4.77 -9.24 6.00
CA GLY A 88 -4.02 -10.05 5.06
C GLY A 88 -4.76 -11.31 4.63
N ALA A 89 -5.47 -11.96 5.55
CA ALA A 89 -6.27 -13.14 5.25
C ALA A 89 -7.41 -12.79 4.29
N LEU A 90 -8.08 -11.66 4.51
CA LEU A 90 -9.12 -11.18 3.61
C LEU A 90 -8.55 -10.78 2.26
N PHE A 91 -7.41 -10.11 2.25
CA PHE A 91 -6.73 -9.71 1.02
C PHE A 91 -6.48 -10.91 0.10
N GLY A 92 -5.90 -11.99 0.64
CA GLY A 92 -5.61 -13.18 -0.16
C GLY A 92 -6.84 -13.89 -0.68
N ARG A 93 -7.97 -13.78 0.04
CA ARG A 93 -9.21 -14.46 -0.32
C ARG A 93 -10.09 -13.63 -1.28
N LEU A 94 -10.13 -12.32 -1.10
CA LEU A 94 -11.09 -11.45 -1.79
C LEU A 94 -10.52 -10.70 -2.99
N LEU A 95 -9.20 -10.50 -3.05
CA LEU A 95 -8.59 -9.75 -4.15
C LEU A 95 -7.96 -10.70 -5.16
N GLY A 96 -7.95 -10.27 -6.43
CA GLY A 96 -7.42 -11.08 -7.53
C GLY A 96 -5.91 -11.18 -7.49
N SER A 97 -5.22 -10.07 -7.19
CA SER A 97 -3.77 -10.03 -7.05
C SER A 97 -3.36 -8.77 -6.31
N GLY A 98 -2.17 -8.79 -5.77
CA GLY A 98 -1.58 -7.63 -5.12
C GLY A 98 -0.08 -7.74 -5.03
N ILE A 99 0.58 -6.58 -5.04
CA ILE A 99 2.02 -6.46 -4.87
C ILE A 99 2.25 -5.41 -3.81
N ALA A 100 3.13 -5.69 -2.86
CA ALA A 100 3.51 -4.75 -1.83
C ALA A 100 4.98 -4.38 -1.99
N TYR A 101 5.26 -3.08 -1.88
CA TYR A 101 6.61 -2.54 -1.85
C TYR A 101 6.74 -1.60 -0.67
N ASP A 102 7.90 -1.62 -0.05
CA ASP A 102 8.21 -0.72 1.06
C ASP A 102 9.30 0.24 0.63
N PHE A 103 9.08 1.53 0.87
CA PHE A 103 9.99 2.57 0.45
C PHE A 103 10.37 3.47 1.61
N GLU A 104 11.62 3.87 1.65
CA GLU A 104 12.02 5.05 2.41
C GLU A 104 11.69 6.27 1.54
N VAL A 105 10.96 7.22 2.10
CA VAL A 105 10.42 8.36 1.36
C VAL A 105 10.96 9.65 1.96
N GLY A 106 11.41 10.57 1.09
CA GLY A 106 11.91 11.87 1.51
C GLY A 106 11.57 12.93 0.46
N GLY A 107 12.16 14.10 0.59
CA GLY A 107 12.04 15.14 -0.41
C GLY A 107 12.96 14.88 -1.60
N ILE A 108 12.84 15.72 -2.63
CA ILE A 108 13.62 15.55 -3.87
C ILE A 108 15.15 15.63 -3.61
N GLU A 109 15.53 16.33 -2.55
CA GLU A 109 16.94 16.44 -2.15
C GLU A 109 17.55 15.08 -1.78
N ALA A 110 16.73 14.10 -1.43
CA ALA A 110 17.20 12.74 -1.12
C ALA A 110 17.82 12.05 -2.34
N LEU A 111 17.57 12.56 -3.55
CA LEU A 111 18.17 12.01 -4.77
C LEU A 111 19.62 12.43 -4.98
N ARG A 112 20.14 13.33 -4.17
CA ARG A 112 21.51 13.85 -4.33
C ARG A 112 22.54 12.97 -3.65
N ALA A 113 23.81 13.32 -3.81
CA ALA A 113 24.94 12.62 -3.20
C ALA A 113 24.73 12.48 -1.69
N GLY A 114 24.94 11.30 -1.17
CA GLY A 114 24.66 10.96 0.23
C GLY A 114 23.22 10.53 0.49
N GLY A 115 22.37 10.57 -0.56
CA GLY A 115 20.96 10.16 -0.47
C GLY A 115 20.65 8.89 -1.24
N PHE A 116 19.45 8.82 -1.85
CA PHE A 116 18.93 7.59 -2.44
C PHE A 116 19.65 7.10 -3.70
N LEU A 117 20.11 8.03 -4.55
CA LEU A 117 20.77 7.67 -5.79
C LEU A 117 22.29 7.63 -5.63
N GLN A 118 22.77 6.77 -4.75
CA GLN A 118 24.20 6.59 -4.58
C GLN A 118 24.72 5.47 -5.47
N ALA A 119 25.88 5.72 -6.09
CA ALA A 119 26.60 4.66 -6.79
C ALA A 119 27.22 3.70 -5.76
N GLU A 120 27.15 2.42 -6.04
CA GLU A 120 27.73 1.38 -5.19
C GLU A 120 28.98 0.78 -5.81
#